data_ffb8f138d2223c7f767fcda4c5d7b0f9
#
_entry.id   ffb8f138d2223c7f767fcda4c5d7b0f9
#
_cell.length_a   1.000
_cell.length_b   1.000
_cell.length_c   1.000
_cell.angle_alpha   90.00
_cell.angle_beta   90.00
_cell.angle_gamma   90.00
#
_symmetry.space_group_name_H-M   'P 1'
#
loop_
_entity.id
_entity.type
_entity.pdbx_description
1 polymer ?
#
loop_
_entity_poly.entity_id
_entity_poly.type
_entity_poly.pdbx_seq_one_letter_code
_entity_poly.pdbx_strand_id
1 'polypeptide(L)'
;ILTCSKSAIDNYKIVITTRYKNSEVEKIDLKFENNSKYNNEYNQGTSISSESRIKLNYFASLVGSYYSVVDNTSYISLSQETKTSYPKDMTIKNMFSKYNTAKKYYENDGYTCK
;
A
#
# COMPACT_ATOMS: atom_id res chain seq x y z
N ILE A 1 -6.56 12.41 8.07
CA ILE A 1 -5.92 11.61 7.02
C ILE A 1 -4.42 11.51 7.26
N LEU A 2 -3.88 10.35 7.16
CA LEU A 2 -2.45 10.10 7.23
C LEU A 2 -1.98 9.66 5.84
N THR A 3 -1.06 10.41 5.25
CA THR A 3 -0.49 10.07 3.95
C THR A 3 0.99 9.78 4.10
N CYS A 4 1.38 8.56 3.77
CA CYS A 4 2.78 8.13 3.84
C CYS A 4 3.23 7.65 2.47
N SER A 5 4.42 8.07 2.05
CA SER A 5 4.95 7.69 0.74
C SER A 5 6.40 7.27 0.84
N LYS A 6 6.78 6.38 -0.08
CA LYS A 6 8.13 5.84 -0.16
C LYS A 6 8.47 5.61 -1.61
N SER A 7 9.65 6.09 -2.02
CA SER A 7 10.20 5.74 -3.33
C SER A 7 10.87 4.39 -3.20
N ALA A 8 10.36 3.42 -3.93
CA ALA A 8 10.95 2.09 -3.98
C ALA A 8 12.04 2.05 -5.05
N ILE A 9 12.80 0.97 -5.05
CA ILE A 9 13.80 0.70 -6.08
C ILE A 9 13.09 0.62 -7.45
N ASP A 10 13.76 0.96 -8.52
CA ASP A 10 13.26 0.91 -9.90
C ASP A 10 12.13 1.91 -10.19
N ASN A 11 12.22 3.09 -9.61
CA ASN A 11 11.29 4.20 -9.88
C ASN A 11 9.84 3.92 -9.46
N TYR A 12 9.65 2.99 -8.57
CA TYR A 12 8.35 2.72 -8.00
C TYR A 12 8.10 3.65 -6.82
N LYS A 13 6.91 4.15 -6.72
CA LYS A 13 6.50 4.96 -5.57
C LYS A 13 5.26 4.34 -4.94
N ILE A 14 5.31 4.15 -3.64
CA ILE A 14 4.18 3.63 -2.88
C ILE A 14 3.60 4.76 -2.06
N VAL A 15 2.31 4.99 -2.19
CA VAL A 15 1.59 5.99 -1.41
C VAL A 15 0.48 5.29 -0.63
N ILE A 16 0.50 5.43 0.67
CA ILE A 16 -0.50 4.84 1.55
C ILE A 16 -1.29 5.99 2.19
N THR A 17 -2.59 6.02 1.93
CA THR A 17 -3.48 7.03 2.51
C THR A 17 -4.44 6.34 3.45
N THR A 18 -4.36 6.70 4.72
CA THR A 18 -5.23 6.15 5.76
C THR A 18 -6.26 7.21 6.18
N ARG A 19 -7.53 6.84 6.10
CA ARG A 19 -8.63 7.70 6.52
C ARG A 19 -9.11 7.27 7.89
N TYR A 20 -9.20 8.25 8.80
CA TYR A 20 -9.65 8.03 10.17
C TYR A 20 -11.04 8.63 10.36
N LYS A 21 -11.86 7.92 11.10
CA LYS A 21 -13.18 8.38 11.52
C LYS A 21 -13.36 8.01 12.99
N ASN A 22 -13.63 9.01 13.82
CA ASN A 22 -13.76 8.81 15.27
C ASN A 22 -12.54 8.10 15.88
N SER A 23 -11.35 8.50 15.44
CA SER A 23 -10.06 7.96 15.88
C SER A 23 -9.79 6.52 15.46
N GLU A 24 -10.62 5.95 14.60
CA GLU A 24 -10.42 4.62 14.05
C GLU A 24 -10.19 4.67 12.55
N VAL A 25 -9.46 3.70 12.03
CA VAL A 25 -9.22 3.60 10.59
C VAL A 25 -10.52 3.20 9.90
N GLU A 26 -10.96 4.02 8.97
CA GLU A 26 -12.11 3.73 8.13
C GLU A 26 -11.67 2.96 6.88
N LYS A 27 -10.61 3.43 6.23
CA LYS A 27 -10.16 2.89 4.97
C LYS A 27 -8.68 3.18 4.77
N ILE A 28 -7.98 2.24 4.13
CA ILE A 28 -6.59 2.42 3.72
C ILE A 28 -6.52 2.22 2.22
N ASP A 29 -6.05 3.25 1.51
CA ASP A 29 -5.82 3.18 0.07
C ASP A 29 -4.33 3.07 -0.20
N LEU A 30 -3.94 2.03 -0.94
CA LEU A 30 -2.56 1.85 -1.36
C LEU A 30 -2.47 2.10 -2.86
N LYS A 31 -1.49 2.90 -3.23
CA LYS A 31 -1.23 3.26 -4.61
C LYS A 31 0.22 2.93 -4.92
N PHE A 32 0.42 2.09 -5.92
CA PHE A 32 1.75 1.70 -6.40
C PHE A 32 1.97 2.36 -7.75
N GLU A 33 2.65 3.51 -7.74
CA GLU A 33 2.95 4.26 -8.95
C GLU A 33 4.26 3.77 -9.56
N ASN A 34 4.21 3.46 -10.82
CA ASN A 34 5.41 3.17 -11.57
C ASN A 34 5.74 4.35 -12.48
N ASN A 35 6.84 5.03 -12.18
CA ASN A 35 7.30 6.18 -12.95
C ASN A 35 8.28 5.79 -14.05
N SER A 36 8.53 4.50 -14.26
CA SER A 36 9.50 4.03 -15.23
C SER A 36 8.91 4.00 -16.63
N LYS A 37 9.67 4.51 -17.59
CA LYS A 37 9.36 4.39 -19.02
C LYS A 37 9.26 2.93 -19.46
N TYR A 38 9.99 2.05 -18.81
CA TYR A 38 10.11 0.65 -19.22
C TYR A 38 8.80 -0.11 -19.15
N ASN A 39 7.90 0.32 -18.31
CA ASN A 39 6.61 -0.33 -18.20
C ASN A 39 5.80 -0.32 -19.47
N ASN A 40 5.94 0.74 -20.25
CA ASN A 40 5.19 0.90 -21.49
C ASN A 40 5.69 0.01 -22.60
N GLU A 41 6.96 -0.41 -22.53
CA GLU A 41 7.58 -1.20 -23.58
C GLU A 41 7.49 -2.69 -23.31
N TYR A 42 7.52 -3.10 -22.05
CA TYR A 42 7.72 -4.49 -21.69
C TYR A 42 6.55 -5.13 -20.97
N ASN A 43 5.38 -4.60 -21.02
CA ASN A 43 4.31 -5.15 -20.21
C ASN A 43 4.56 -4.87 -18.72
N GLN A 44 3.63 -4.23 -18.13
CA GLN A 44 3.72 -3.67 -16.78
C GLN A 44 4.19 -4.64 -15.70
N GLY A 45 3.90 -5.90 -15.84
CA GLY A 45 4.25 -6.89 -14.84
C GLY A 45 5.74 -7.17 -14.71
N THR A 46 6.53 -6.86 -15.74
CA THR A 46 7.93 -7.28 -15.77
C THR A 46 8.94 -6.22 -15.33
N SER A 47 8.53 -4.96 -15.32
CA SER A 47 9.44 -3.87 -14.96
C SER A 47 9.32 -3.43 -13.50
N ILE A 48 8.52 -4.11 -12.71
CA ILE A 48 8.37 -3.86 -11.29
C ILE A 48 9.48 -4.60 -10.55
N SER A 49 10.09 -3.96 -9.55
CA SER A 49 11.06 -4.64 -8.70
C SER A 49 10.42 -5.84 -8.00
N SER A 50 11.22 -6.84 -7.68
CA SER A 50 10.74 -8.02 -6.97
C SER A 50 10.10 -7.65 -5.64
N GLU A 51 10.68 -6.69 -4.94
CA GLU A 51 10.16 -6.22 -3.66
C GLU A 51 8.76 -5.61 -3.80
N SER A 52 8.57 -4.72 -4.78
CA SER A 52 7.28 -4.09 -5.01
C SER A 52 6.23 -5.10 -5.42
N ARG A 53 6.62 -6.08 -6.24
CA ARG A 53 5.72 -7.15 -6.67
C ARG A 53 5.28 -8.02 -5.49
N ILE A 54 6.19 -8.35 -4.59
CA ILE A 54 5.87 -9.12 -3.40
C ILE A 54 4.86 -8.37 -2.54
N LYS A 55 5.09 -7.09 -2.31
CA LYS A 55 4.16 -6.25 -1.54
C LYS A 55 2.80 -6.16 -2.20
N LEU A 56 2.77 -5.92 -3.50
CA LEU A 56 1.52 -5.82 -4.25
C LEU A 56 0.72 -7.12 -4.17
N ASN A 57 1.38 -8.26 -4.37
CA ASN A 57 0.73 -9.56 -4.29
C ASN A 57 0.24 -9.87 -2.89
N TYR A 58 1.00 -9.49 -1.87
CA TYR A 58 0.58 -9.66 -0.49
C TYR A 58 -0.73 -8.91 -0.22
N PHE A 59 -0.79 -7.64 -0.57
CA PHE A 59 -2.01 -6.86 -0.37
C PHE A 59 -3.17 -7.36 -1.22
N ALA A 60 -2.90 -7.78 -2.45
CA ALA A 60 -3.93 -8.34 -3.31
C ALA A 60 -4.55 -9.60 -2.70
N SER A 61 -3.74 -10.43 -2.06
CA SER A 61 -4.25 -11.64 -1.40
C SER A 61 -5.19 -11.31 -0.24
N LEU A 62 -4.97 -10.19 0.44
CA LEU A 62 -5.84 -9.76 1.54
C LEU A 62 -7.21 -9.29 1.08
N VAL A 63 -7.33 -8.85 -0.16
CA VAL A 63 -8.60 -8.34 -0.72
C VAL A 63 -9.18 -9.23 -1.81
N GLY A 64 -8.80 -10.51 -1.84
CA GLY A 64 -9.34 -11.46 -2.79
C GLY A 64 -8.62 -11.49 -4.13
N SER A 65 -7.34 -11.20 -4.13
CA SER A 65 -6.45 -11.27 -5.30
C SER A 65 -6.77 -10.25 -6.41
N TYR A 66 -7.43 -9.16 -6.08
CA TYR A 66 -7.73 -8.12 -7.06
C TYR A 66 -7.06 -6.80 -6.72
N TYR A 67 -6.57 -6.16 -7.75
CA TYR A 67 -6.17 -4.76 -7.70
C TYR A 67 -6.47 -4.15 -9.08
N SER A 68 -6.82 -2.89 -9.10
CA SER A 68 -7.04 -2.19 -10.37
C SER A 68 -5.74 -1.57 -10.85
N VAL A 69 -5.60 -1.49 -12.18
CA VAL A 69 -4.45 -0.86 -12.81
C VAL A 69 -4.94 0.22 -13.76
N VAL A 70 -4.48 1.45 -13.55
CA VAL A 70 -4.80 2.59 -14.40
C VAL A 70 -3.51 3.37 -14.65
N ASP A 71 -3.15 3.54 -15.92
CA ASP A 71 -1.96 4.31 -16.31
C ASP A 71 -0.68 3.89 -15.56
N ASN A 72 -0.41 2.58 -15.56
CA ASN A 72 0.74 1.98 -14.88
C ASN A 72 0.75 2.15 -13.36
N THR A 73 -0.39 2.47 -12.80
CA THR A 73 -0.56 2.61 -11.36
C THR A 73 -1.52 1.54 -10.85
N SER A 74 -1.11 0.82 -9.83
CA SER A 74 -1.95 -0.20 -9.19
C SER A 74 -2.55 0.35 -7.91
N TYR A 75 -3.83 0.04 -7.71
CA TYR A 75 -4.60 0.52 -6.56
C TYR A 75 -5.18 -0.65 -5.78
N ILE A 76 -5.03 -0.62 -4.48
CA ILE A 76 -5.64 -1.60 -3.57
C ILE A 76 -6.23 -0.83 -2.40
N SER A 77 -7.42 -1.21 -1.97
CA SER A 77 -8.06 -0.62 -0.79
C SER A 77 -8.27 -1.68 0.28
N LEU A 78 -7.95 -1.34 1.51
CA LEU A 78 -8.19 -2.18 2.69
C LEU A 78 -9.28 -1.54 3.54
N SER A 79 -10.20 -2.36 4.02
CA SER A 79 -11.34 -1.92 4.82
C SER A 79 -11.36 -2.60 6.19
N GLN A 80 -12.33 -2.25 7.02
CA GLN A 80 -12.54 -2.92 8.29
C GLN A 80 -12.78 -4.43 8.13
N GLU A 81 -13.34 -4.82 7.01
CA GLU A 81 -13.51 -6.23 6.69
C GLU A 81 -12.16 -6.95 6.59
N THR A 82 -11.19 -6.31 5.93
CA THR A 82 -9.83 -6.84 5.84
C THR A 82 -9.22 -7.00 7.24
N LYS A 83 -9.37 -5.98 8.07
CA LYS A 83 -8.89 -6.03 9.45
C LYS A 83 -9.49 -7.21 10.23
N THR A 84 -10.80 -7.40 10.08
CA THR A 84 -11.53 -8.44 10.80
C THR A 84 -11.14 -9.83 10.32
N SER A 85 -10.89 -9.99 9.02
CA SER A 85 -10.53 -11.26 8.42
C SER A 85 -9.11 -11.71 8.78
N TYR A 86 -8.23 -10.78 9.13
CA TYR A 86 -6.83 -11.08 9.43
C TYR A 86 -6.39 -10.51 10.78
N PRO A 87 -7.02 -10.92 11.88
CA PRO A 87 -6.78 -10.31 13.20
C PRO A 87 -5.39 -10.58 13.77
N LYS A 88 -4.70 -11.60 13.29
CA LYS A 88 -3.36 -11.97 13.77
C LYS A 88 -2.23 -11.49 12.86
N ASP A 89 -2.57 -10.89 11.75
CA ASP A 89 -1.56 -10.36 10.82
C ASP A 89 -0.97 -9.08 11.39
N MET A 90 0.33 -9.08 11.65
CA MET A 90 1.01 -7.94 12.28
C MET A 90 1.05 -6.72 11.38
N THR A 91 1.18 -6.91 10.07
CA THR A 91 1.16 -5.79 9.13
C THR A 91 -0.21 -5.11 9.17
N ILE A 92 -1.27 -5.89 9.07
CA ILE A 92 -2.63 -5.37 9.14
C ILE A 92 -2.88 -4.68 10.48
N LYS A 93 -2.46 -5.29 11.57
CA LYS A 93 -2.62 -4.72 12.90
C LYS A 93 -1.96 -3.35 13.02
N ASN A 94 -0.74 -3.21 12.51
CA ASN A 94 0.00 -1.95 12.57
C ASN A 94 -0.61 -0.89 11.65
N MET A 95 -1.06 -1.27 10.47
CA MET A 95 -1.67 -0.35 9.52
C MET A 95 -3.03 0.17 10.03
N PHE A 96 -3.79 -0.67 10.73
CA PHE A 96 -5.09 -0.29 11.29
C PHE A 96 -4.99 0.28 12.70
N SER A 97 -3.80 0.60 13.17
CA SER A 97 -3.60 1.23 14.47
C SER A 97 -3.92 2.73 14.45
N LYS A 98 -3.91 3.34 15.62
CA LYS A 98 -4.17 4.78 15.75
C LYS A 98 -3.11 5.59 15.01
N TYR A 99 -3.45 6.83 14.70
CA TYR A 99 -2.66 7.72 13.86
C TYR A 99 -1.15 7.72 14.19
N ASN A 100 -0.81 7.99 15.45
CA ASN A 100 0.61 8.08 15.82
C ASN A 100 1.34 6.75 15.71
N THR A 101 0.68 5.67 16.03
CA THR A 101 1.27 4.32 15.94
C THR A 101 1.47 3.91 14.49
N ALA A 102 0.48 4.12 13.65
CA ALA A 102 0.57 3.83 12.22
C ALA A 102 1.66 4.67 11.55
N LYS A 103 1.67 5.96 11.85
CA LYS A 103 2.69 6.88 11.32
C LYS A 103 4.10 6.39 11.65
N LYS A 104 4.33 6.02 12.89
CA LYS A 104 5.63 5.54 13.34
C LYS A 104 6.01 4.21 12.66
N TYR A 105 5.04 3.34 12.50
CA TYR A 105 5.24 2.08 11.78
C TYR A 105 5.74 2.33 10.36
N TYR A 106 5.07 3.22 9.62
CA TYR A 106 5.48 3.55 8.26
C TYR A 106 6.84 4.24 8.23
N GLU A 107 7.08 5.18 9.14
CA GLU A 107 8.36 5.88 9.18
C GLU A 107 9.52 4.94 9.48
N ASN A 108 9.31 3.95 10.32
CA ASN A 108 10.32 2.93 10.60
C ASN A 108 10.62 2.05 9.39
N ASP A 109 9.67 1.95 8.46
CA ASP A 109 9.87 1.21 7.20
C ASP A 109 10.34 2.12 6.05
N GLY A 110 10.76 3.33 6.36
CA GLY A 110 11.34 4.24 5.38
C GLY A 110 10.37 5.18 4.68
N TYR A 111 9.12 5.21 5.11
CA TYR A 111 8.13 6.13 4.54
C TYR A 111 8.27 7.53 5.11
N THR A 112 7.89 8.52 4.32
CA THR A 112 7.74 9.90 4.76
C THR A 112 6.25 10.17 4.89
N CYS A 113 5.81 10.60 6.06
CA CYS A 113 4.40 10.83 6.35
C CYS A 113 4.07 12.30 6.53
N LYS A 114 2.88 12.66 6.13
CA LYS A 114 2.34 14.02 6.31
C LYS A 114 1.04 13.98 7.07
#